data_4c9209cf7ad6382040775d408e506fb7
#
_entry.id   4c9209cf7ad6382040775d408e506fb7
#
_cell.length_a   1.000
_cell.length_b   1.000
_cell.length_c   1.000
_cell.angle_alpha   90.00
_cell.angle_beta   90.00
_cell.angle_gamma   90.00
#
_symmetry.space_group_name_H-M   'P 1'
#
loop_
_entity.id
_entity.type
_entity.pdbx_description
1 polymer ?
#
loop_
_entity_poly.entity_id
_entity_poly.type
_entity_poly.pdbx_seq_one_letter_code
_entity_poly.pdbx_strand_id
1 'polypeptide(L)'
;SENMICGGKGINVSALLANLGYESTALGFVAGFTGAEIEKRAKELGFASDFIHVKNGMSRINVKMKSDEETEINGMGPDIRPEDVDALFKKLDGLKEGDVLVLSGSIPSMISHHIYEEIMRRLEGRGIRTVVDAEKDLLLDVLPLKPFLIKPNNHELGQMFGRELKTEEEIIECGKELQNRGAVNVL
;
A
#
# COMPACT_ATOMS: atom_id res chain seq x y z
N SER A 1 18.76 -19.32 10.94
CA SER A 1 19.38 -18.32 10.09
C SER A 1 18.56 -17.04 10.16
N GLU A 2 19.23 -15.92 10.35
CA GLU A 2 18.61 -14.60 10.36
C GLU A 2 18.73 -14.00 8.96
N ASN A 3 17.60 -13.53 8.42
CA ASN A 3 17.55 -12.85 7.14
C ASN A 3 16.88 -11.48 7.31
N MET A 4 17.55 -10.43 6.87
CA MET A 4 16.96 -9.10 6.80
C MET A 4 16.45 -8.84 5.39
N ILE A 5 15.14 -8.63 5.27
CA ILE A 5 14.49 -8.37 3.98
C ILE A 5 13.92 -6.96 4.02
N CYS A 6 14.19 -6.18 2.97
CA CYS A 6 13.45 -4.94 2.73
C CYS A 6 12.02 -5.31 2.35
N GLY A 7 11.05 -4.84 3.12
CA GLY A 7 9.66 -5.24 2.97
C GLY A 7 8.69 -4.06 3.00
N GLY A 8 7.45 -4.39 2.80
CA GLY A 8 6.32 -3.49 2.65
C GLY A 8 5.65 -3.73 1.31
N LYS A 9 4.30 -3.75 1.27
CA LYS A 9 3.54 -4.08 0.06
C LYS A 9 3.97 -3.21 -1.13
N GLY A 10 4.11 -1.88 -0.96
CA GLY A 10 4.53 -0.97 -2.02
C GLY A 10 5.95 -1.24 -2.53
N ILE A 11 6.89 -1.53 -1.65
CA ILE A 11 8.26 -1.92 -2.02
C ILE A 11 8.26 -3.22 -2.81
N ASN A 12 7.48 -4.21 -2.40
CA ASN A 12 7.37 -5.49 -3.11
C ASN A 12 6.79 -5.31 -4.51
N VAL A 13 5.81 -4.41 -4.69
CA VAL A 13 5.28 -4.05 -6.02
C VAL A 13 6.38 -3.45 -6.89
N SER A 14 7.14 -2.47 -6.38
CA SER A 14 8.22 -1.84 -7.16
C SER A 14 9.33 -2.82 -7.51
N ALA A 15 9.71 -3.70 -6.59
CA ALA A 15 10.72 -4.73 -6.85
C ALA A 15 10.25 -5.73 -7.92
N LEU A 16 8.98 -6.15 -7.87
CA LEU A 16 8.40 -7.03 -8.91
C LEU A 16 8.37 -6.34 -10.28
N LEU A 17 7.94 -5.08 -10.33
CA LEU A 17 7.92 -4.30 -11.57
C LEU A 17 9.32 -4.17 -12.17
N ALA A 18 10.33 -3.87 -11.36
CA ALA A 18 11.72 -3.80 -11.81
C ALA A 18 12.20 -5.14 -12.40
N ASN A 19 11.89 -6.27 -11.75
CA ASN A 19 12.21 -7.61 -12.26
C ASN A 19 11.51 -7.92 -13.60
N LEU A 20 10.35 -7.30 -13.84
CA LEU A 20 9.61 -7.44 -15.11
C LEU A 20 10.04 -6.38 -16.16
N GLY A 21 11.01 -5.52 -15.84
CA GLY A 21 11.51 -4.49 -16.75
C GLY A 21 10.65 -3.22 -16.81
N TYR A 22 9.77 -3.00 -15.84
CA TYR A 22 8.96 -1.78 -15.73
C TYR A 22 9.56 -0.81 -14.72
N GLU A 23 9.56 0.47 -15.07
CA GLU A 23 9.98 1.54 -14.17
C GLU A 23 8.88 1.87 -13.17
N SER A 24 9.28 2.11 -11.93
CA SER A 24 8.39 2.62 -10.88
C SER A 24 9.16 3.45 -9.87
N THR A 25 8.47 4.34 -9.17
CA THR A 25 9.02 5.14 -8.07
C THR A 25 8.26 4.82 -6.79
N ALA A 26 8.95 4.28 -5.80
CA ALA A 26 8.37 4.04 -4.49
C ALA A 26 8.28 5.34 -3.69
N LEU A 27 7.09 5.64 -3.15
CA LEU A 27 6.82 6.73 -2.22
C LEU A 27 6.52 6.17 -0.84
N GLY A 28 6.80 6.93 0.19
CA GLY A 28 6.50 6.57 1.58
C GLY A 28 7.36 7.35 2.56
N PHE A 29 7.27 6.97 3.82
CA PHE A 29 8.00 7.63 4.90
C PHE A 29 9.14 6.73 5.38
N VAL A 30 10.34 7.30 5.47
CA VAL A 30 11.53 6.62 6.00
C VAL A 30 12.17 7.43 7.11
N ALA A 31 12.80 6.76 8.08
CA ALA A 31 13.49 7.42 9.18
C ALA A 31 14.64 6.57 9.72
N GLY A 32 15.64 7.23 10.28
CA GLY A 32 16.77 6.62 10.97
C GLY A 32 17.59 5.67 10.08
N PHE A 33 18.42 4.84 10.72
CA PHE A 33 19.31 3.92 9.99
C PHE A 33 18.55 2.84 9.20
N THR A 34 17.38 2.43 9.69
CA THR A 34 16.51 1.47 8.98
C THR A 34 15.92 2.07 7.71
N GLY A 35 15.60 3.38 7.72
CA GLY A 35 15.18 4.11 6.52
C GLY A 35 16.29 4.20 5.49
N ALA A 36 17.52 4.50 5.91
CA ALA A 36 18.68 4.53 5.03
C ALA A 36 18.97 3.14 4.39
N GLU A 37 18.79 2.06 5.15
CA GLU A 37 18.93 0.71 4.61
C GLU A 37 17.83 0.37 3.59
N ILE A 38 16.57 0.84 3.81
CA ILE A 38 15.49 0.68 2.84
C ILE A 38 15.85 1.37 1.51
N GLU A 39 16.32 2.60 1.55
CA GLU A 39 16.72 3.34 0.34
C GLU A 39 17.89 2.68 -0.41
N LYS A 40 18.89 2.21 0.34
CA LYS A 40 20.00 1.47 -0.24
C LYS A 40 19.49 0.23 -0.97
N ARG A 41 18.63 -0.56 -0.34
CA ARG A 41 18.08 -1.78 -0.93
C ARG A 41 17.14 -1.52 -2.11
N ALA A 42 16.39 -0.42 -2.10
CA ALA A 42 15.60 -0.01 -3.24
C ALA A 42 16.46 0.14 -4.50
N LYS A 43 17.63 0.79 -4.38
CA LYS A 43 18.61 0.91 -5.46
C LYS A 43 19.16 -0.45 -5.90
N GLU A 44 19.48 -1.32 -4.95
CA GLU A 44 20.00 -2.68 -5.24
C GLU A 44 18.95 -3.54 -5.97
N LEU A 45 17.66 -3.33 -5.65
CA LEU A 45 16.51 -4.01 -6.29
C LEU A 45 16.12 -3.38 -7.64
N GLY A 46 16.73 -2.27 -8.03
CA GLY A 46 16.61 -1.68 -9.38
C GLY A 46 15.40 -0.79 -9.60
N PHE A 47 14.76 -0.27 -8.55
CA PHE A 47 13.66 0.70 -8.69
C PHE A 47 13.98 2.06 -8.08
N ALA A 48 13.34 3.10 -8.59
CA ALA A 48 13.49 4.44 -8.06
C ALA A 48 12.71 4.62 -6.75
N SER A 49 13.24 5.46 -5.85
CA SER A 49 12.55 5.86 -4.63
C SER A 49 12.60 7.37 -4.45
N ASP A 50 11.50 7.95 -3.98
CA ASP A 50 11.38 9.35 -3.64
C ASP A 50 10.70 9.48 -2.27
N PHE A 51 11.34 8.90 -1.24
CA PHE A 51 10.82 8.84 0.11
C PHE A 51 10.83 10.19 0.83
N ILE A 52 9.92 10.35 1.78
CA ILE A 52 9.88 11.47 2.73
C ILE A 52 10.69 11.06 3.96
N HIS A 53 11.74 11.85 4.29
CA HIS A 53 12.60 11.60 5.44
C HIS A 53 11.99 12.23 6.69
N VAL A 54 11.44 11.38 7.56
CA VAL A 54 10.88 11.79 8.85
C VAL A 54 12.01 11.99 9.86
N LYS A 55 11.95 13.08 10.62
CA LYS A 55 13.05 13.50 11.52
C LYS A 55 13.22 12.58 12.73
N ASN A 56 12.12 12.05 13.28
CA ASN A 56 12.12 11.32 14.53
C ASN A 56 11.76 9.85 14.33
N GLY A 57 12.41 9.00 15.13
CA GLY A 57 12.16 7.57 15.09
C GLY A 57 12.98 6.83 14.04
N MET A 58 12.49 5.68 13.64
CA MET A 58 13.09 4.85 12.60
C MET A 58 12.01 4.09 11.83
N SER A 59 12.30 3.74 10.59
CA SER A 59 11.41 2.90 9.78
C SER A 59 11.16 1.57 10.48
N ARG A 60 9.91 1.10 10.36
CA ARG A 60 9.41 -0.06 11.09
C ARG A 60 10.25 -1.31 10.82
N ILE A 61 10.58 -2.03 11.89
CA ILE A 61 11.13 -3.38 11.82
C ILE A 61 10.02 -4.35 12.23
N ASN A 62 9.77 -5.35 11.41
CA ASN A 62 8.92 -6.48 11.75
C ASN A 62 9.79 -7.71 11.95
N VAL A 63 9.61 -8.40 13.06
CA VAL A 63 10.31 -9.65 13.35
C VAL A 63 9.32 -10.79 13.20
N LYS A 64 9.64 -11.72 12.28
CA LYS A 64 8.89 -12.96 12.11
C LYS A 64 9.71 -14.12 12.65
N MET A 65 9.21 -14.74 13.70
CA MET A 65 9.80 -15.93 14.25
C MET A 65 9.03 -17.15 13.74
N LYS A 66 9.77 -18.05 13.05
CA LYS A 66 9.22 -19.32 12.60
C LYS A 66 9.61 -20.39 13.58
N SER A 67 8.63 -20.86 14.32
CA SER A 67 8.67 -22.09 15.14
C SER A 67 7.50 -22.96 14.72
N ASP A 68 6.99 -23.80 15.61
CA ASP A 68 5.76 -24.58 15.36
C ASP A 68 4.52 -23.68 15.19
N GLU A 69 4.57 -22.46 15.77
CA GLU A 69 3.62 -21.38 15.54
C GLU A 69 4.37 -20.14 15.03
N GLU A 70 3.82 -19.46 14.00
CA GLU A 70 4.39 -18.22 13.48
C GLU A 70 4.04 -17.05 14.40
N THR A 71 5.04 -16.38 14.95
CA THR A 71 4.88 -15.20 15.80
C THR A 71 5.44 -13.97 15.10
N GLU A 72 4.66 -12.90 15.03
CA GLU A 72 5.08 -11.62 14.47
C GLU A 72 5.15 -10.54 15.57
N ILE A 73 6.26 -9.80 15.59
CA ILE A 73 6.40 -8.58 16.39
C ILE A 73 6.49 -7.41 15.43
N ASN A 74 5.48 -6.57 15.45
CA ASN A 74 5.36 -5.42 14.57
C ASN A 74 5.78 -4.14 15.29
N GLY A 75 6.86 -3.50 14.84
CA GLY A 75 7.27 -2.19 15.32
C GLY A 75 6.31 -1.07 14.90
N MET A 76 6.30 0.04 15.61
CA MET A 76 5.37 1.15 15.37
C MET A 76 5.73 2.05 14.18
N GLY A 77 7.01 2.11 13.81
CA GLY A 77 7.49 3.02 12.76
C GLY A 77 7.81 4.43 13.27
N PRO A 78 8.11 5.38 12.35
CA PRO A 78 8.53 6.74 12.70
C PRO A 78 7.34 7.63 13.13
N ASP A 79 7.68 8.75 13.79
CA ASP A 79 6.74 9.79 14.21
C ASP A 79 6.41 10.72 13.04
N ILE A 80 5.44 10.30 12.21
CA ILE A 80 5.00 11.04 11.02
C ILE A 80 4.14 12.22 11.43
N ARG A 81 4.51 13.41 10.99
CA ARG A 81 3.83 14.67 11.31
C ARG A 81 3.00 15.18 10.14
N PRO A 82 2.09 16.14 10.37
CA PRO A 82 1.29 16.74 9.29
C PRO A 82 2.13 17.30 8.14
N GLU A 83 3.29 17.93 8.44
CA GLU A 83 4.20 18.44 7.41
C GLU A 83 4.80 17.34 6.53
N ASP A 84 5.00 16.13 7.06
CA ASP A 84 5.48 14.97 6.30
C ASP A 84 4.38 14.47 5.35
N VAL A 85 3.13 14.46 5.82
CA VAL A 85 1.95 14.12 5.01
C VAL A 85 1.74 15.17 3.90
N ASP A 86 1.90 16.46 4.20
CA ASP A 86 1.86 17.53 3.20
C ASP A 86 2.93 17.35 2.12
N ALA A 87 4.14 16.89 2.52
CA ALA A 87 5.19 16.59 1.57
C ALA A 87 4.82 15.41 0.65
N LEU A 88 4.13 14.38 1.16
CA LEU A 88 3.60 13.29 0.34
C LEU A 88 2.58 13.83 -0.68
N PHE A 89 1.63 14.63 -0.26
CA PHE A 89 0.64 15.22 -1.16
C PHE A 89 1.28 16.06 -2.26
N LYS A 90 2.31 16.86 -1.94
CA LYS A 90 3.06 17.63 -2.95
C LYS A 90 3.73 16.76 -4.01
N LYS A 91 4.26 15.58 -3.61
CA LYS A 91 4.82 14.61 -4.56
C LYS A 91 3.74 14.03 -5.46
N LEU A 92 2.58 13.67 -4.89
CA LEU A 92 1.43 13.16 -5.63
C LEU A 92 0.84 14.19 -6.61
N ASP A 93 0.94 15.48 -6.31
CA ASP A 93 0.55 16.56 -7.24
C ASP A 93 1.37 16.55 -8.55
N GLY A 94 2.56 15.97 -8.52
CA GLY A 94 3.41 15.80 -9.69
C GLY A 94 2.97 14.70 -10.67
N LEU A 95 2.02 13.84 -10.28
CA LEU A 95 1.47 12.79 -11.14
C LEU A 95 0.74 13.38 -12.36
N LYS A 96 0.77 12.67 -13.48
CA LYS A 96 0.21 13.10 -14.77
C LYS A 96 -0.85 12.15 -15.27
N GLU A 97 -1.62 12.60 -16.23
CA GLU A 97 -2.56 11.74 -16.96
C GLU A 97 -1.85 10.52 -17.53
N GLY A 98 -2.45 9.34 -17.33
CA GLY A 98 -1.89 8.05 -17.73
C GLY A 98 -1.03 7.36 -16.69
N ASP A 99 -0.59 8.07 -15.65
CA ASP A 99 0.15 7.45 -14.54
C ASP A 99 -0.72 6.44 -13.80
N VAL A 100 -0.04 5.46 -13.19
CA VAL A 100 -0.66 4.46 -12.31
C VAL A 100 -0.14 4.66 -10.90
N LEU A 101 -1.04 4.94 -9.96
CA LEU A 101 -0.73 5.04 -8.54
C LEU A 101 -1.18 3.77 -7.82
N VAL A 102 -0.25 3.09 -7.16
CA VAL A 102 -0.54 1.93 -6.32
C VAL A 102 -0.56 2.36 -4.85
N LEU A 103 -1.72 2.30 -4.22
CA LEU A 103 -1.91 2.51 -2.79
C LEU A 103 -1.94 1.15 -2.11
N SER A 104 -0.93 0.84 -1.31
CA SER A 104 -0.81 -0.49 -0.72
C SER A 104 -0.19 -0.48 0.68
N GLY A 105 -0.64 -1.41 1.51
CA GLY A 105 -0.17 -1.59 2.87
C GLY A 105 -1.07 -0.98 3.93
N SER A 106 -0.64 -1.12 5.18
CA SER A 106 -1.31 -0.55 6.35
C SER A 106 -0.94 0.91 6.54
N ILE A 107 -1.88 1.68 7.08
CA ILE A 107 -1.67 3.09 7.42
C ILE A 107 -1.09 3.17 8.85
N PRO A 108 0.02 3.92 9.06
CA PRO A 108 0.52 4.21 10.39
C PRO A 108 -0.53 4.92 11.25
N SER A 109 -0.63 4.56 12.53
CA SER A 109 -1.64 5.11 13.45
C SER A 109 -1.61 6.63 13.63
N MET A 110 -0.49 7.26 13.26
CA MET A 110 -0.31 8.73 13.31
C MET A 110 -0.92 9.46 12.11
N ILE A 111 -1.35 8.73 11.07
CA ILE A 111 -1.94 9.29 9.85
C ILE A 111 -3.44 9.01 9.87
N SER A 112 -4.22 9.89 9.21
CA SER A 112 -5.65 9.69 9.01
C SER A 112 -5.93 8.33 8.38
N HIS A 113 -6.87 7.58 8.94
CA HIS A 113 -7.35 6.33 8.34
C HIS A 113 -7.97 6.55 6.95
N HIS A 114 -8.39 7.78 6.63
CA HIS A 114 -8.96 8.15 5.34
C HIS A 114 -7.92 8.63 4.32
N ILE A 115 -6.61 8.47 4.59
CA ILE A 115 -5.55 9.00 3.72
C ILE A 115 -5.66 8.50 2.27
N TYR A 116 -6.08 7.25 2.03
CA TYR A 116 -6.27 6.72 0.68
C TYR A 116 -7.45 7.39 -0.03
N GLU A 117 -8.54 7.63 0.68
CA GLU A 117 -9.68 8.40 0.18
C GLU A 117 -9.25 9.84 -0.15
N GLU A 118 -8.53 10.50 0.77
CA GLU A 118 -8.02 11.87 0.57
C GLU A 118 -7.11 11.97 -0.66
N ILE A 119 -6.20 11.00 -0.83
CA ILE A 119 -5.32 10.92 -2.01
C ILE A 119 -6.16 10.77 -3.29
N MET A 120 -7.10 9.83 -3.32
CA MET A 120 -7.90 9.58 -4.51
C MET A 120 -8.79 10.76 -4.87
N ARG A 121 -9.40 11.45 -3.89
CA ARG A 121 -10.16 12.68 -4.12
C ARG A 121 -9.30 13.80 -4.71
N ARG A 122 -8.06 13.96 -4.20
CA ARG A 122 -7.11 14.95 -4.73
C ARG A 122 -6.71 14.70 -6.18
N LEU A 123 -6.71 13.44 -6.61
CA LEU A 123 -6.32 13.02 -7.95
C LEU A 123 -7.52 12.84 -8.90
N GLU A 124 -8.74 13.05 -8.41
CA GLU A 124 -9.97 12.89 -9.19
C GLU A 124 -9.96 13.78 -10.45
N GLY A 125 -10.41 13.25 -11.58
CA GLY A 125 -10.46 13.95 -12.86
C GLY A 125 -9.11 14.18 -13.56
N ARG A 126 -7.98 13.72 -12.99
CA ARG A 126 -6.64 13.92 -13.55
C ARG A 126 -6.17 12.81 -14.49
N GLY A 127 -7.02 11.83 -14.79
CA GLY A 127 -6.68 10.70 -15.69
C GLY A 127 -5.66 9.72 -15.11
N ILE A 128 -5.50 9.68 -13.78
CA ILE A 128 -4.61 8.77 -13.05
C ILE A 128 -5.38 7.50 -12.71
N ARG A 129 -4.80 6.33 -12.95
CA ARG A 129 -5.38 5.05 -12.54
C ARG A 129 -4.90 4.69 -11.16
N THR A 130 -5.83 4.42 -10.23
CA THR A 130 -5.49 4.01 -8.87
C THR A 130 -5.69 2.51 -8.70
N VAL A 131 -4.68 1.84 -8.16
CA VAL A 131 -4.71 0.43 -7.74
C VAL A 131 -4.67 0.41 -6.22
N VAL A 132 -5.61 -0.29 -5.57
CA VAL A 132 -5.67 -0.32 -4.10
C VAL A 132 -5.57 -1.76 -3.58
N ASP A 133 -4.53 -2.03 -2.79
CA ASP A 133 -4.29 -3.28 -2.05
C ASP A 133 -4.21 -2.96 -0.55
N ALA A 134 -5.35 -2.84 0.09
CA ALA A 134 -5.51 -2.38 1.46
C ALA A 134 -6.46 -3.27 2.25
N GLU A 135 -6.45 -3.09 3.58
CA GLU A 135 -7.36 -3.77 4.48
C GLU A 135 -8.81 -3.29 4.32
N LYS A 136 -9.75 -4.10 4.82
CA LYS A 136 -11.20 -4.01 4.68
C LYS A 136 -11.76 -2.58 4.65
N ASP A 137 -11.56 -1.83 5.73
CA ASP A 137 -12.21 -0.52 5.89
C ASP A 137 -11.65 0.51 4.89
N LEU A 138 -10.33 0.51 4.69
CA LEU A 138 -9.65 1.36 3.72
C LEU A 138 -10.12 1.10 2.28
N LEU A 139 -10.36 -0.19 1.97
CA LEU A 139 -10.83 -0.57 0.65
C LEU A 139 -12.28 -0.13 0.42
N LEU A 140 -13.15 -0.29 1.42
CA LEU A 140 -14.56 0.13 1.33
C LEU A 140 -14.69 1.66 1.16
N ASP A 141 -13.87 2.43 1.85
CA ASP A 141 -13.88 3.91 1.79
C ASP A 141 -13.53 4.45 0.40
N VAL A 142 -12.71 3.72 -0.36
CA VAL A 142 -12.27 4.16 -1.70
C VAL A 142 -13.17 3.70 -2.85
N LEU A 143 -14.08 2.74 -2.64
CA LEU A 143 -14.95 2.23 -3.70
C LEU A 143 -15.77 3.32 -4.42
N PRO A 144 -16.38 4.30 -3.71
CA PRO A 144 -17.14 5.38 -4.37
C PRO A 144 -16.29 6.24 -5.33
N LEU A 145 -14.96 6.23 -5.15
CA LEU A 145 -13.99 6.96 -5.97
C LEU A 145 -13.51 6.15 -7.19
N LYS A 146 -14.12 5.00 -7.44
CA LYS A 146 -13.91 4.15 -8.62
C LYS A 146 -12.44 3.77 -8.85
N PRO A 147 -11.78 3.08 -7.90
CA PRO A 147 -10.42 2.59 -8.12
C PRO A 147 -10.38 1.70 -9.37
N PHE A 148 -9.31 1.87 -10.18
CA PHE A 148 -9.13 1.09 -11.41
C PHE A 148 -9.01 -0.41 -11.13
N LEU A 149 -8.31 -0.78 -10.05
CA LEU A 149 -8.14 -2.16 -9.63
C LEU A 149 -8.08 -2.24 -8.10
N ILE A 150 -8.78 -3.21 -7.55
CA ILE A 150 -8.63 -3.63 -6.15
C ILE A 150 -8.23 -5.11 -6.08
N LYS A 151 -7.51 -5.50 -5.02
CA LYS A 151 -7.04 -6.88 -4.85
C LYS A 151 -7.25 -7.39 -3.42
N PRO A 152 -8.48 -7.64 -3.01
CA PRO A 152 -8.72 -8.36 -1.76
C PRO A 152 -8.42 -9.86 -1.95
N ASN A 153 -7.75 -10.50 -0.98
CA ASN A 153 -7.72 -11.96 -0.96
C ASN A 153 -9.09 -12.51 -0.51
N ASN A 154 -9.30 -13.83 -0.65
CA ASN A 154 -10.58 -14.47 -0.30
C ASN A 154 -10.99 -14.29 1.17
N HIS A 155 -10.01 -14.24 2.09
CA HIS A 155 -10.26 -14.01 3.50
C HIS A 155 -10.68 -12.55 3.78
N GLU A 156 -9.92 -11.59 3.24
CA GLU A 156 -10.26 -10.16 3.30
C GLU A 156 -11.64 -9.89 2.68
N LEU A 157 -11.92 -10.51 1.52
CA LEU A 157 -13.22 -10.41 0.85
C LEU A 157 -14.34 -10.97 1.74
N GLY A 158 -14.15 -12.14 2.35
CA GLY A 158 -15.10 -12.73 3.29
C GLY A 158 -15.37 -11.83 4.50
N GLN A 159 -14.34 -11.22 5.06
CA GLN A 159 -14.48 -10.25 6.15
C GLN A 159 -15.30 -9.01 5.74
N MET A 160 -15.13 -8.52 4.51
CA MET A 160 -15.90 -7.37 3.98
C MET A 160 -17.40 -7.68 3.91
N PHE A 161 -17.76 -8.93 3.63
CA PHE A 161 -19.17 -9.39 3.55
C PHE A 161 -19.66 -10.09 4.84
N GLY A 162 -18.84 -10.17 5.88
CA GLY A 162 -19.19 -10.75 7.18
C GLY A 162 -19.45 -12.24 7.14
N ARG A 163 -18.90 -12.98 6.16
CA ARG A 163 -19.04 -14.41 5.98
C ARG A 163 -17.75 -15.08 5.49
N GLU A 164 -17.59 -16.37 5.78
CA GLU A 164 -16.55 -17.18 5.16
C GLU A 164 -16.96 -17.55 3.74
N LEU A 165 -16.07 -17.35 2.77
CA LEU A 165 -16.29 -17.73 1.36
C LEU A 165 -15.65 -19.10 1.13
N LYS A 166 -16.43 -20.07 0.67
CA LYS A 166 -16.03 -21.48 0.56
C LYS A 166 -15.91 -21.94 -0.90
N THR A 167 -16.58 -21.27 -1.81
CA THR A 167 -16.62 -21.64 -3.22
C THR A 167 -16.15 -20.49 -4.12
N GLU A 168 -15.73 -20.84 -5.32
CA GLU A 168 -15.32 -19.88 -6.34
C GLU A 168 -16.49 -18.97 -6.76
N GLU A 169 -17.70 -19.54 -6.82
CA GLU A 169 -18.92 -18.79 -7.16
C GLU A 169 -19.20 -17.70 -6.12
N GLU A 170 -19.07 -18.00 -4.83
CA GLU A 170 -19.23 -17.02 -3.75
C GLU A 170 -18.19 -15.88 -3.84
N ILE A 171 -16.94 -16.22 -4.19
CA ILE A 171 -15.88 -15.23 -4.39
C ILE A 171 -16.20 -14.34 -5.58
N ILE A 172 -16.62 -14.91 -6.71
CA ILE A 172 -16.99 -14.17 -7.91
C ILE A 172 -18.20 -13.24 -7.63
N GLU A 173 -19.22 -13.73 -6.91
CA GLU A 173 -20.38 -12.94 -6.53
C GLU A 173 -19.98 -11.71 -5.70
N CYS A 174 -19.15 -11.91 -4.68
CA CYS A 174 -18.65 -10.81 -3.86
C CYS A 174 -17.76 -9.84 -4.66
N GLY A 175 -16.94 -10.33 -5.57
CA GLY A 175 -16.14 -9.50 -6.47
C GLY A 175 -17.01 -8.61 -7.37
N LYS A 176 -18.07 -9.17 -7.96
CA LYS A 176 -19.06 -8.42 -8.75
C LYS A 176 -19.78 -7.36 -7.91
N GLU A 177 -20.09 -7.67 -6.67
CA GLU A 177 -20.71 -6.69 -5.77
C GLU A 177 -19.76 -5.52 -5.48
N LEU A 178 -18.45 -5.76 -5.32
CA LEU A 178 -17.48 -4.67 -5.19
C LEU A 178 -17.37 -3.82 -6.47
N GLN A 179 -17.52 -4.42 -7.64
CA GLN A 179 -17.65 -3.67 -8.90
C GLN A 179 -18.91 -2.79 -8.93
N ASN A 180 -20.06 -3.32 -8.49
CA ASN A 180 -21.28 -2.53 -8.38
C ASN A 180 -21.14 -1.35 -7.40
N ARG A 181 -20.31 -1.48 -6.37
CA ARG A 181 -20.00 -0.41 -5.41
C ARG A 181 -18.98 0.60 -5.93
N GLY A 182 -18.33 0.34 -7.07
CA GLY A 182 -17.48 1.32 -7.73
C GLY A 182 -16.16 0.81 -8.27
N ALA A 183 -15.61 -0.31 -7.81
CA ALA A 183 -14.36 -0.83 -8.36
C ALA A 183 -14.50 -1.13 -9.85
N VAL A 184 -13.55 -0.66 -10.67
CA VAL A 184 -13.57 -0.96 -12.11
C VAL A 184 -13.19 -2.42 -12.35
N ASN A 185 -12.14 -2.89 -11.67
CA ASN A 185 -11.67 -4.26 -11.74
C ASN A 185 -11.42 -4.82 -10.33
N VAL A 186 -11.61 -6.12 -10.16
CA VAL A 186 -11.34 -6.88 -8.95
C VAL A 186 -10.47 -8.08 -9.32
N LEU A 187 -9.34 -8.25 -8.62
CA LEU A 187 -8.39 -9.35 -8.81
C LEU A 187 -8.41 -10.26 -7.60
#